data_c7d0ae3f5fdb1d6f847b0514d92d7372
#
_entry.id   c7d0ae3f5fdb1d6f847b0514d92d7372
#
_cell.length_a   1.000
_cell.length_b   1.000
_cell.length_c   1.000
_cell.angle_alpha   90.00
_cell.angle_beta   90.00
_cell.angle_gamma   90.00
#
_symmetry.space_group_name_H-M   'P 1'
#
loop_
_entity.id
_entity.type
_entity.pdbx_description
1 polymer ?
#
loop_
_entity_poly.entity_id
_entity_poly.type
_entity_poly.pdbx_seq_one_letter_code
_entity_poly.pdbx_strand_id
1 'polypeptide(L)'
;MKMMRHKLLLLLFFLLGATTHALAYHPVGTVFGRWSGTWATAMQTPVKSFMPYNNRMSNRSVRQIVKVSAGGKVVRLQLSNIFSTESVVIRSVYIAHALDSFRIDAKSARYLKFSGKDAVTIEPGRSLFSDPLAFDLRPLESLAITINYESAPRNPTVHMGSRTTSYILKGVSTPETDFSRAFRYEKWFNIAALEVLSN
;
A
#
# COMPACT_ATOMS: atom_id res chain seq x y z
N MET A 1 58.97 -33.48 -38.61
CA MET A 1 57.54 -33.86 -38.80
C MET A 1 56.78 -34.23 -37.50
N LYS A 2 57.43 -34.43 -36.36
CA LYS A 2 56.76 -34.74 -35.07
C LYS A 2 56.28 -33.49 -34.29
N MET A 3 56.92 -32.33 -34.44
CA MET A 3 56.57 -31.12 -33.70
C MET A 3 55.29 -30.40 -34.16
N MET A 4 54.88 -30.60 -35.42
CA MET A 4 53.69 -29.99 -36.01
C MET A 4 52.39 -30.66 -35.56
N ARG A 5 52.44 -31.96 -35.23
CA ARG A 5 51.24 -32.71 -34.79
C ARG A 5 50.81 -32.32 -33.34
N HIS A 6 51.73 -31.93 -32.46
CA HIS A 6 51.39 -31.54 -31.09
C HIS A 6 50.78 -30.15 -31.00
N LYS A 7 51.13 -29.22 -31.89
CA LYS A 7 50.51 -27.89 -31.94
C LYS A 7 49.09 -27.93 -32.49
N LEU A 8 48.81 -28.86 -33.39
CA LEU A 8 47.47 -29.03 -33.95
C LEU A 8 46.52 -29.66 -32.91
N LEU A 9 47.01 -30.59 -32.08
CA LEU A 9 46.21 -31.19 -31.03
C LEU A 9 45.87 -30.24 -29.90
N LEU A 10 46.78 -29.31 -29.56
CA LEU A 10 46.55 -28.26 -28.57
C LEU A 10 45.54 -27.19 -29.06
N LEU A 11 45.49 -26.90 -30.37
CA LEU A 11 44.50 -25.99 -30.91
C LEU A 11 43.07 -26.62 -30.93
N LEU A 12 42.95 -27.95 -31.12
CA LEU A 12 41.65 -28.61 -31.03
C LEU A 12 41.10 -28.70 -29.60
N PHE A 13 41.95 -28.76 -28.57
CA PHE A 13 41.47 -28.75 -27.17
C PHE A 13 41.02 -27.40 -26.70
N PHE A 14 41.51 -26.30 -27.27
CA PHE A 14 41.04 -24.94 -26.94
C PHE A 14 39.73 -24.57 -27.60
N LEU A 15 39.31 -25.24 -28.66
CA LEU A 15 38.05 -24.99 -29.37
C LEU A 15 36.82 -25.73 -28.77
N LEU A 16 37.07 -26.75 -27.90
CA LEU A 16 35.99 -27.50 -27.24
C LEU A 16 35.60 -26.97 -25.83
N GLY A 17 36.32 -25.94 -25.31
CA GLY A 17 36.09 -25.42 -23.96
C GLY A 17 35.20 -24.19 -23.84
N ALA A 18 34.72 -23.64 -24.94
CA ALA A 18 33.85 -22.47 -24.92
C ALA A 18 32.38 -22.86 -25.13
N THR A 19 31.85 -23.74 -24.26
CA THR A 19 30.40 -23.77 -24.04
C THR A 19 30.03 -22.52 -23.25
N THR A 20 29.77 -21.44 -23.94
CA THR A 20 29.07 -20.29 -23.37
C THR A 20 27.71 -20.83 -22.91
N HIS A 21 27.54 -21.03 -21.62
CA HIS A 21 26.24 -21.07 -21.03
C HIS A 21 25.62 -19.68 -21.26
N ALA A 22 24.93 -19.54 -22.39
CA ALA A 22 24.00 -18.44 -22.57
C ALA A 22 22.97 -18.64 -21.48
N LEU A 23 23.13 -17.94 -20.36
CA LEU A 23 22.04 -17.73 -19.42
C LEU A 23 20.89 -17.19 -20.25
N ALA A 24 19.88 -18.01 -20.49
CA ALA A 24 18.66 -17.56 -21.10
C ALA A 24 18.13 -16.41 -20.23
N TYR A 25 18.38 -15.17 -20.68
CA TYR A 25 17.72 -14.01 -20.14
C TYR A 25 16.25 -14.20 -20.51
N HIS A 26 15.48 -14.77 -19.56
CA HIS A 26 14.05 -14.64 -19.63
C HIS A 26 13.74 -13.18 -19.34
N PRO A 27 13.33 -12.39 -20.34
CA PRO A 27 12.82 -11.07 -20.01
C PRO A 27 11.67 -11.33 -19.05
N VAL A 28 11.80 -10.84 -17.82
CA VAL A 28 10.67 -10.71 -16.92
C VAL A 28 9.65 -9.94 -17.74
N GLY A 29 8.59 -10.64 -18.17
CA GLY A 29 7.59 -10.05 -19.03
C GLY A 29 7.18 -8.74 -18.39
N THR A 30 7.43 -7.64 -19.06
CA THR A 30 6.92 -6.35 -18.67
C THR A 30 5.41 -6.51 -18.63
N VAL A 31 4.86 -6.66 -17.44
CA VAL A 31 3.42 -6.64 -17.24
C VAL A 31 3.00 -5.24 -17.64
N PHE A 32 2.56 -5.08 -18.88
CA PHE A 32 1.95 -3.85 -19.38
C PHE A 32 0.55 -3.75 -18.78
N GLY A 33 0.47 -3.65 -17.46
CA GLY A 33 -0.77 -3.42 -16.77
C GLY A 33 -1.01 -1.92 -16.64
N ARG A 34 -2.24 -1.50 -16.84
CA ARG A 34 -2.67 -0.13 -16.61
C ARG A 34 -3.26 -0.01 -15.19
N TRP A 35 -2.82 0.98 -14.44
CA TRP A 35 -3.46 1.32 -13.18
C TRP A 35 -4.84 1.92 -13.44
N SER A 36 -5.85 1.38 -12.78
CA SER A 36 -7.23 1.81 -12.86
C SER A 36 -7.77 2.09 -11.46
N GLY A 37 -8.42 3.23 -11.27
CA GLY A 37 -9.05 3.57 -10.00
C GLY A 37 -10.19 2.60 -9.69
N THR A 38 -10.17 2.03 -8.47
CA THR A 38 -11.26 1.19 -7.98
C THR A 38 -12.03 1.85 -6.85
N TRP A 39 -11.41 2.81 -6.16
CA TRP A 39 -12.05 3.69 -5.19
C TRP A 39 -11.27 5.00 -5.11
N ALA A 40 -11.98 6.12 -4.91
CA ALA A 40 -11.38 7.42 -4.66
C ALA A 40 -12.34 8.32 -3.90
N THR A 41 -11.80 9.36 -3.26
CA THR A 41 -12.59 10.39 -2.60
C THR A 41 -11.95 11.77 -2.75
N ALA A 42 -12.79 12.81 -2.72
CA ALA A 42 -12.32 14.19 -2.72
C ALA A 42 -11.83 14.56 -1.31
N MET A 43 -10.54 14.83 -1.17
CA MET A 43 -9.96 15.28 0.09
C MET A 43 -10.27 16.75 0.35
N GLN A 44 -10.31 17.13 1.62
CA GLN A 44 -10.61 18.49 2.05
C GLN A 44 -9.93 18.85 3.38
N THR A 45 -9.98 20.13 3.74
CA THR A 45 -9.61 20.62 5.06
C THR A 45 -10.64 20.15 6.10
N PRO A 46 -10.24 19.78 7.32
CA PRO A 46 -11.19 19.39 8.36
C PRO A 46 -11.98 20.59 8.90
N VAL A 47 -13.23 20.34 9.27
CA VAL A 47 -13.97 21.25 10.14
C VAL A 47 -13.59 20.91 11.59
N LYS A 48 -12.87 21.81 12.26
CA LYS A 48 -12.22 21.54 13.56
C LYS A 48 -13.19 21.03 14.62
N SER A 49 -14.38 21.60 14.72
CA SER A 49 -15.39 21.20 15.70
C SER A 49 -15.90 19.77 15.53
N PHE A 50 -15.70 19.17 14.37
CA PHE A 50 -16.13 17.80 14.07
C PHE A 50 -14.98 16.80 14.05
N MET A 51 -13.77 17.21 14.46
CA MET A 51 -12.63 16.31 14.53
C MET A 51 -12.57 15.57 15.86
N PRO A 52 -12.16 14.28 15.87
CA PRO A 52 -12.02 13.52 17.11
C PRO A 52 -10.87 14.07 17.97
N TYR A 53 -10.99 13.86 19.27
CA TYR A 53 -9.92 14.11 20.26
C TYR A 53 -9.30 15.52 20.20
N ASN A 54 -10.09 16.56 19.89
CA ASN A 54 -9.58 17.91 19.67
C ASN A 54 -8.42 17.95 18.65
N ASN A 55 -8.56 17.25 17.53
CA ASN A 55 -7.56 17.14 16.46
C ASN A 55 -6.25 16.42 16.88
N ARG A 56 -6.28 15.56 17.89
CA ARG A 56 -5.10 14.84 18.38
C ARG A 56 -5.12 13.38 17.89
N MET A 57 -4.78 13.16 16.61
CA MET A 57 -4.77 11.83 16.00
C MET A 57 -3.43 11.11 16.11
N SER A 58 -2.38 11.74 16.69
CA SER A 58 -1.10 11.07 16.93
C SER A 58 -1.23 9.87 17.86
N ASN A 59 -0.40 8.85 17.64
CA ASN A 59 -0.39 7.58 18.37
C ASN A 59 -1.77 6.90 18.42
N ARG A 60 -2.41 6.79 17.25
CA ARG A 60 -3.71 6.14 17.05
C ARG A 60 -3.70 5.25 15.83
N SER A 61 -4.54 4.21 15.89
CA SER A 61 -4.87 3.37 14.75
C SER A 61 -6.24 3.74 14.22
N VAL A 62 -6.36 3.90 12.91
CA VAL A 62 -7.62 4.24 12.25
C VAL A 62 -7.91 3.20 11.19
N ARG A 63 -8.96 2.39 11.41
CA ARG A 63 -9.49 1.43 10.43
C ARG A 63 -10.64 2.07 9.67
N GLN A 64 -10.51 2.11 8.37
CA GLN A 64 -11.43 2.78 7.45
C GLN A 64 -11.95 1.76 6.44
N ILE A 65 -13.24 1.76 6.20
CA ILE A 65 -13.88 0.81 5.28
C ILE A 65 -14.21 1.53 3.97
N VAL A 66 -13.80 0.94 2.87
CA VAL A 66 -14.11 1.44 1.53
C VAL A 66 -14.73 0.32 0.70
N LYS A 67 -15.68 0.67 -0.17
CA LYS A 67 -16.27 -0.29 -1.11
C LYS A 67 -15.67 -0.04 -2.49
N VAL A 68 -15.01 -1.07 -3.03
CA VAL A 68 -14.32 -0.98 -4.32
C VAL A 68 -15.28 -1.28 -5.47
N SER A 69 -15.04 -0.69 -6.64
CA SER A 69 -15.85 -0.91 -7.85
C SER A 69 -15.31 -2.04 -8.71
N ALA A 70 -14.00 -2.14 -8.86
CA ALA A 70 -13.30 -3.13 -9.67
C ALA A 70 -12.37 -3.99 -8.82
N GLY A 71 -12.12 -5.21 -9.25
CA GLY A 71 -11.16 -6.12 -8.65
C GLY A 71 -9.84 -6.14 -9.40
N GLY A 72 -8.86 -6.84 -8.80
CA GLY A 72 -7.54 -7.06 -9.39
C GLY A 72 -6.64 -7.89 -8.48
N LYS A 73 -5.48 -8.27 -8.98
CA LYS A 73 -4.50 -9.09 -8.24
C LYS A 73 -3.37 -8.26 -7.62
N VAL A 74 -3.24 -7.02 -8.04
CA VAL A 74 -2.22 -6.09 -7.53
C VAL A 74 -2.91 -4.76 -7.27
N VAL A 75 -2.66 -4.19 -6.10
CA VAL A 75 -3.25 -2.92 -5.66
C VAL A 75 -2.18 -1.92 -5.25
N ARG A 76 -2.51 -0.63 -5.26
CA ARG A 76 -1.75 0.42 -4.58
C ARG A 76 -2.69 1.45 -3.98
N LEU A 77 -2.30 1.99 -2.84
CA LEU A 77 -3.08 2.98 -2.09
C LEU A 77 -2.42 4.36 -2.21
N GLN A 78 -3.20 5.37 -2.53
CA GLN A 78 -2.77 6.76 -2.43
C GLN A 78 -3.11 7.32 -1.06
N LEU A 79 -2.07 7.81 -0.38
CA LEU A 79 -2.21 8.62 0.83
C LEU A 79 -2.01 10.10 0.48
N SER A 80 -2.72 10.97 1.21
CA SER A 80 -2.71 12.41 0.92
C SER A 80 -2.59 13.25 2.20
N ASN A 81 -1.74 14.26 2.13
CA ASN A 81 -1.57 15.31 3.13
C ASN A 81 -1.65 16.72 2.51
N ILE A 82 -2.41 16.84 1.39
CA ILE A 82 -2.43 18.03 0.54
C ILE A 82 -3.03 19.26 1.22
N PHE A 83 -3.91 19.08 2.20
CA PHE A 83 -4.58 20.17 2.92
C PHE A 83 -3.99 20.47 4.29
N SER A 84 -2.90 19.82 4.66
CA SER A 84 -2.21 20.04 5.92
C SER A 84 -1.01 20.98 5.76
N THR A 85 -0.70 21.71 6.82
CA THR A 85 0.51 22.54 6.94
C THR A 85 1.62 21.88 7.77
N GLU A 86 1.37 20.68 8.27
CA GLU A 86 2.30 19.88 9.07
C GLU A 86 2.47 18.50 8.43
N SER A 87 3.63 17.88 8.61
CA SER A 87 3.87 16.51 8.14
C SER A 87 3.02 15.49 8.91
N VAL A 88 2.59 14.43 8.24
CA VAL A 88 2.02 13.25 8.89
C VAL A 88 3.05 12.12 8.87
N VAL A 89 3.27 11.49 10.04
CA VAL A 89 4.16 10.34 10.18
C VAL A 89 3.33 9.11 10.48
N ILE A 90 3.43 8.13 9.60
CA ILE A 90 2.69 6.86 9.65
C ILE A 90 3.70 5.75 9.92
N ARG A 91 3.45 4.93 10.95
CA ARG A 91 4.29 3.77 11.31
C ARG A 91 4.09 2.61 10.35
N SER A 92 2.83 2.37 10.00
CA SER A 92 2.45 1.28 9.10
C SER A 92 1.03 1.47 8.57
N VAL A 93 0.77 0.87 7.42
CA VAL A 93 -0.57 0.73 6.85
C VAL A 93 -0.78 -0.72 6.48
N TYR A 94 -1.94 -1.29 6.80
CA TYR A 94 -2.31 -2.61 6.30
C TYR A 94 -3.74 -2.61 5.75
N ILE A 95 -3.97 -3.47 4.77
CA ILE A 95 -5.28 -3.71 4.17
C ILE A 95 -5.71 -5.15 4.43
N ALA A 96 -7.01 -5.38 4.52
CA ALA A 96 -7.60 -6.71 4.68
C ALA A 96 -9.02 -6.73 4.11
N HIS A 97 -9.52 -7.92 3.76
CA HIS A 97 -10.94 -8.06 3.45
C HIS A 97 -11.77 -7.70 4.68
N ALA A 98 -12.74 -6.79 4.52
CA ALA A 98 -13.68 -6.46 5.58
C ALA A 98 -14.74 -7.55 5.67
N LEU A 99 -15.03 -8.02 6.88
CA LEU A 99 -16.12 -8.97 7.14
C LEU A 99 -17.42 -8.22 7.38
N ASP A 100 -17.43 -7.36 8.40
CA ASP A 100 -18.50 -6.43 8.69
C ASP A 100 -17.98 -5.29 9.58
N SER A 101 -18.65 -4.15 9.59
CA SER A 101 -18.33 -3.04 10.49
C SER A 101 -16.83 -2.87 10.70
N PHE A 102 -16.32 -3.18 11.90
CA PHE A 102 -14.91 -3.08 12.29
C PHE A 102 -14.12 -4.38 12.08
N ARG A 103 -14.78 -5.52 11.82
CA ARG A 103 -14.13 -6.84 11.74
C ARG A 103 -13.51 -7.06 10.37
N ILE A 104 -12.34 -7.68 10.36
CA ILE A 104 -11.60 -8.03 9.16
C ILE A 104 -11.22 -9.51 9.15
N ASP A 105 -10.97 -10.07 8.00
CA ASP A 105 -10.26 -11.33 7.88
C ASP A 105 -8.76 -11.08 8.12
N ALA A 106 -8.29 -11.33 9.34
CA ALA A 106 -6.90 -11.11 9.73
C ALA A 106 -5.91 -11.92 8.87
N LYS A 107 -6.31 -13.10 8.36
CA LYS A 107 -5.46 -13.94 7.50
C LYS A 107 -5.22 -13.30 6.13
N SER A 108 -6.14 -12.48 5.66
CA SER A 108 -6.02 -11.74 4.41
C SER A 108 -5.14 -10.49 4.54
N ALA A 109 -4.81 -10.07 5.76
CA ALA A 109 -4.12 -8.81 5.99
C ALA A 109 -2.74 -8.78 5.33
N ARG A 110 -2.43 -7.65 4.70
CA ARG A 110 -1.14 -7.36 4.07
C ARG A 110 -0.71 -5.95 4.39
N TYR A 111 0.55 -5.80 4.81
CA TYR A 111 1.16 -4.49 5.05
C TYR A 111 1.58 -3.86 3.73
N LEU A 112 1.22 -2.60 3.55
CA LEU A 112 1.69 -1.77 2.45
C LEU A 112 3.11 -1.27 2.75
N LYS A 113 3.89 -1.15 1.69
CA LYS A 113 5.23 -0.55 1.75
C LYS A 113 5.25 0.78 1.00
N PHE A 114 6.19 1.62 1.37
CA PHE A 114 6.43 2.93 0.77
C PHE A 114 7.94 3.03 0.50
N SER A 115 8.33 2.85 -0.76
CA SER A 115 9.76 2.70 -1.16
C SER A 115 10.46 1.60 -0.34
N GLY A 116 9.80 0.44 -0.19
CA GLY A 116 10.27 -0.72 0.53
C GLY A 116 10.15 -0.67 2.06
N LYS A 117 9.71 0.46 2.65
CA LYS A 117 9.60 0.66 4.11
C LYS A 117 8.14 0.55 4.59
N ASP A 118 7.95 0.13 5.84
CA ASP A 118 6.62 0.12 6.48
C ASP A 118 6.15 1.52 6.87
N ALA A 119 7.09 2.34 7.33
CA ALA A 119 6.82 3.70 7.77
C ALA A 119 6.98 4.70 6.62
N VAL A 120 6.17 5.76 6.68
CA VAL A 120 6.23 6.87 5.73
C VAL A 120 5.94 8.20 6.39
N THR A 121 6.68 9.23 5.99
CA THR A 121 6.37 10.62 6.28
C THR A 121 5.83 11.28 5.02
N ILE A 122 4.68 11.94 5.13
CA ILE A 122 4.09 12.69 4.03
C ILE A 122 4.14 14.16 4.40
N GLU A 123 4.93 14.91 3.65
CA GLU A 123 5.12 16.33 3.87
C GLU A 123 3.84 17.14 3.59
N PRO A 124 3.73 18.36 4.13
CA PRO A 124 2.63 19.26 3.84
C PRO A 124 2.41 19.44 2.33
N GLY A 125 1.17 19.46 1.91
CA GLY A 125 0.82 19.67 0.50
C GLY A 125 1.19 18.51 -0.45
N ARG A 126 1.54 17.33 0.07
CA ARG A 126 1.99 16.18 -0.72
C ARG A 126 1.02 15.01 -0.65
N SER A 127 1.08 14.19 -1.69
CA SER A 127 0.46 12.86 -1.77
C SER A 127 1.46 11.88 -2.34
N LEU A 128 1.29 10.61 -2.01
CA LEU A 128 2.13 9.54 -2.55
C LEU A 128 1.34 8.23 -2.64
N PHE A 129 1.79 7.32 -3.50
CA PHE A 129 1.29 5.96 -3.57
C PHE A 129 2.15 5.01 -2.77
N SER A 130 1.52 3.95 -2.25
CA SER A 130 2.25 2.79 -1.76
C SER A 130 2.94 2.07 -2.93
N ASP A 131 3.90 1.23 -2.60
CA ASP A 131 4.42 0.25 -3.55
C ASP A 131 3.29 -0.69 -4.00
N PRO A 132 3.39 -1.28 -5.20
CA PRO A 132 2.46 -2.32 -5.64
C PRO A 132 2.43 -3.49 -4.67
N LEU A 133 1.22 -3.94 -4.30
CA LEU A 133 1.02 -5.05 -3.38
C LEU A 133 0.19 -6.14 -4.04
N ALA A 134 0.67 -7.39 -4.01
CA ALA A 134 -0.13 -8.54 -4.40
C ALA A 134 -1.28 -8.73 -3.40
N PHE A 135 -2.51 -8.54 -3.86
CA PHE A 135 -3.73 -8.65 -3.05
C PHE A 135 -4.91 -9.03 -3.95
N ASP A 136 -5.61 -10.10 -3.62
CA ASP A 136 -6.74 -10.59 -4.41
C ASP A 136 -8.01 -9.81 -4.08
N LEU A 137 -8.18 -8.68 -4.74
CA LEU A 137 -9.31 -7.79 -4.56
C LEU A 137 -10.44 -8.20 -5.51
N ARG A 138 -11.63 -8.47 -4.97
CA ARG A 138 -12.81 -8.81 -5.78
C ARG A 138 -13.63 -7.56 -6.09
N PRO A 139 -14.30 -7.52 -7.24
CA PRO A 139 -15.22 -6.41 -7.54
C PRO A 139 -16.31 -6.29 -6.48
N LEU A 140 -16.69 -5.05 -6.16
CA LEU A 140 -17.79 -4.70 -5.24
C LEU A 140 -17.62 -5.22 -3.80
N GLU A 141 -16.42 -5.65 -3.40
CA GLU A 141 -16.18 -6.00 -2.00
C GLU A 141 -15.85 -4.79 -1.13
N SER A 142 -15.93 -4.99 0.18
CA SER A 142 -15.49 -4.02 1.17
C SER A 142 -14.06 -4.34 1.60
N LEU A 143 -13.19 -3.34 1.53
CA LEU A 143 -11.81 -3.40 1.95
C LEU A 143 -11.62 -2.55 3.21
N ALA A 144 -10.94 -3.09 4.21
CA ALA A 144 -10.51 -2.37 5.37
C ALA A 144 -9.08 -1.85 5.16
N ILE A 145 -8.88 -0.55 5.37
CA ILE A 145 -7.58 0.12 5.35
C ILE A 145 -7.31 0.61 6.76
N THR A 146 -6.26 0.11 7.39
CA THR A 146 -5.88 0.52 8.75
C THR A 146 -4.54 1.26 8.73
N ILE A 147 -4.54 2.49 9.24
CA ILE A 147 -3.36 3.35 9.36
C ILE A 147 -2.98 3.44 10.83
N ASN A 148 -1.71 3.17 11.14
CA ASN A 148 -1.11 3.36 12.45
C ASN A 148 -0.32 4.68 12.44
N TYR A 149 -0.87 5.73 13.03
CA TYR A 149 -0.22 7.03 13.11
C TYR A 149 0.83 7.07 14.22
N GLU A 150 2.00 7.58 13.91
CA GLU A 150 2.97 8.05 14.90
C GLU A 150 2.67 9.48 15.30
N SER A 151 2.66 10.38 14.30
CA SER A 151 2.31 11.76 14.45
C SER A 151 1.32 12.17 13.36
N ALA A 152 0.31 12.91 13.73
CA ALA A 152 -0.67 13.44 12.82
C ALA A 152 -0.85 14.94 13.05
N PRO A 153 -0.99 15.74 11.98
CA PRO A 153 -1.22 17.18 12.07
C PRO A 153 -2.52 17.46 12.80
N ARG A 154 -2.60 18.64 13.40
CA ARG A 154 -3.86 19.12 14.02
C ARG A 154 -4.95 19.41 12.98
N ASN A 155 -4.55 19.71 11.76
CA ASN A 155 -5.44 19.88 10.61
C ASN A 155 -5.08 18.82 9.54
N PRO A 156 -5.47 17.55 9.75
CA PRO A 156 -5.15 16.50 8.79
C PRO A 156 -5.95 16.68 7.50
N THR A 157 -5.46 16.12 6.43
CA THR A 157 -6.24 15.96 5.19
C THR A 157 -7.31 14.89 5.40
N VAL A 158 -8.57 15.22 5.17
CA VAL A 158 -9.72 14.35 5.44
C VAL A 158 -10.73 14.37 4.31
N HIS A 159 -11.69 13.44 4.33
CA HIS A 159 -12.99 13.58 3.67
C HIS A 159 -14.07 13.54 4.74
N MET A 160 -14.82 14.63 4.87
CA MET A 160 -15.90 14.77 5.84
C MET A 160 -17.17 14.10 5.32
N GLY A 161 -17.93 13.44 6.21
CA GLY A 161 -19.21 12.85 5.80
C GLY A 161 -19.07 11.63 4.87
N SER A 162 -18.15 10.73 5.19
CA SER A 162 -17.87 9.52 4.40
C SER A 162 -19.05 8.56 4.24
N ARG A 163 -20.10 8.73 5.07
CA ARG A 163 -21.25 7.80 5.18
C ARG A 163 -20.84 6.36 5.44
N THR A 164 -19.61 6.17 5.86
CA THR A 164 -19.01 4.89 6.26
C THR A 164 -18.25 5.14 7.54
N THR A 165 -18.39 4.21 8.50
CA THR A 165 -17.76 4.37 9.81
C THR A 165 -16.27 4.06 9.72
N SER A 166 -15.45 4.98 10.22
CA SER A 166 -14.05 4.76 10.57
C SER A 166 -13.92 4.48 12.06
N TYR A 167 -13.06 3.56 12.43
CA TYR A 167 -12.87 3.05 13.78
C TYR A 167 -11.50 3.46 14.29
N ILE A 168 -11.45 4.16 15.43
CA ILE A 168 -10.23 4.77 15.97
C ILE A 168 -9.91 4.18 17.34
N LEU A 169 -8.69 3.65 17.50
CA LEU A 169 -8.12 3.18 18.75
C LEU A 169 -6.88 3.98 19.14
N LYS A 170 -6.58 4.00 20.44
CA LYS A 170 -5.30 4.52 20.94
C LYS A 170 -4.20 3.48 20.71
N GLY A 171 -3.02 3.95 20.31
CA GLY A 171 -1.85 3.10 20.10
C GLY A 171 -1.78 2.47 18.72
N VAL A 172 -0.86 1.53 18.57
CA VAL A 172 -0.61 0.77 17.32
C VAL A 172 -1.45 -0.50 17.35
N SER A 173 -2.06 -0.82 16.20
CA SER A 173 -2.83 -2.04 16.01
C SER A 173 -2.14 -3.00 15.06
N THR A 174 -2.47 -4.28 15.22
CA THR A 174 -2.17 -5.37 14.29
C THR A 174 -3.46 -5.89 13.65
N PRO A 175 -3.40 -6.78 12.65
CA PRO A 175 -4.60 -7.39 12.08
C PRO A 175 -5.49 -8.10 13.11
N GLU A 176 -4.92 -8.63 14.19
CA GLU A 176 -5.62 -9.35 15.24
C GLU A 176 -6.25 -8.43 16.32
N THR A 177 -5.94 -7.13 16.27
CA THR A 177 -6.45 -6.17 17.25
C THR A 177 -7.98 -6.05 17.14
N ASP A 178 -8.67 -6.20 18.28
CA ASP A 178 -10.11 -5.99 18.37
C ASP A 178 -10.46 -4.51 18.34
N PHE A 179 -11.28 -4.11 17.38
CA PHE A 179 -11.79 -2.75 17.21
C PHE A 179 -13.23 -2.56 17.77
N SER A 180 -13.77 -3.52 18.53
CA SER A 180 -15.14 -3.45 19.08
C SER A 180 -15.37 -2.22 19.94
N ARG A 181 -14.34 -1.78 20.68
CA ARG A 181 -14.36 -0.59 21.56
C ARG A 181 -13.79 0.67 20.88
N ALA A 182 -13.56 0.63 19.58
CA ALA A 182 -13.04 1.77 18.85
C ALA A 182 -14.03 2.94 18.82
N PHE A 183 -13.51 4.15 18.86
CA PHE A 183 -14.30 5.34 18.63
C PHE A 183 -14.76 5.37 17.17
N ARG A 184 -15.99 5.81 16.89
CA ARG A 184 -16.62 5.76 15.57
C ARG A 184 -16.81 7.15 15.01
N TYR A 185 -16.36 7.34 13.76
CA TYR A 185 -16.48 8.58 13.03
C TYR A 185 -16.83 8.34 11.57
N GLU A 186 -17.68 9.16 10.98
CA GLU A 186 -18.01 9.12 9.56
C GLU A 186 -17.11 10.08 8.77
N LYS A 187 -15.84 9.74 8.71
CA LYS A 187 -14.80 10.50 7.99
C LYS A 187 -13.73 9.54 7.48
N TRP A 188 -13.13 9.88 6.33
CA TRP A 188 -11.89 9.24 5.92
C TRP A 188 -10.70 10.17 6.20
N PHE A 189 -9.61 9.58 6.67
CA PHE A 189 -8.39 10.27 7.08
C PHE A 189 -7.24 9.85 6.17
N ASN A 190 -6.64 10.79 5.47
CA ASN A 190 -5.45 10.65 4.61
C ASN A 190 -5.55 9.61 3.46
N ILE A 191 -6.58 8.80 3.34
CA ILE A 191 -6.77 7.89 2.19
C ILE A 191 -7.45 8.65 1.05
N ALA A 192 -6.86 8.65 -0.15
CA ALA A 192 -7.35 9.43 -1.27
C ALA A 192 -7.85 8.57 -2.43
N ALA A 193 -7.14 7.51 -2.78
CA ALA A 193 -7.52 6.60 -3.85
C ALA A 193 -6.95 5.20 -3.64
N LEU A 194 -7.64 4.20 -4.16
CA LEU A 194 -7.16 2.84 -4.33
C LEU A 194 -7.20 2.49 -5.80
N GLU A 195 -6.11 1.95 -6.31
CA GLU A 195 -5.99 1.53 -7.69
C GLU A 195 -5.66 0.04 -7.78
N VAL A 196 -6.13 -0.58 -8.85
CA VAL A 196 -5.81 -1.95 -9.24
C VAL A 196 -5.03 -1.96 -10.54
N LEU A 197 -4.09 -2.89 -10.68
CA LEU A 197 -3.40 -3.14 -11.93
C LEU A 197 -4.30 -4.07 -12.77
N SER A 198 -4.82 -3.56 -13.87
CA SER A 198 -5.57 -4.32 -14.87
C SER A 198 -4.62 -4.78 -15.98
N ASN A 199 -4.79 -6.01 -16.42
CA ASN A 199 -4.09 -6.54 -17.60
C ASN A 199 -4.62 -5.88 -18.87
#